data_ce175e15cde91da0d5c84bec648ccf69
#
_entry.id   ce175e15cde91da0d5c84bec648ccf69
#
_cell.length_a   1.000
_cell.length_b   1.000
_cell.length_c   1.000
_cell.angle_alpha   90.00
_cell.angle_beta   90.00
_cell.angle_gamma   90.00
#
_symmetry.space_group_name_H-M   'P 1'
#
loop_
_entity.id
_entity.type
_entity.pdbx_description
1 polymer ?
#
loop_
_entity_poly.entity_id
_entity_poly.type
_entity_poly.pdbx_seq_one_letter_code
_entity_poly.pdbx_strand_id
1 'polypeptide(L)'
;MQNPSLGSYITAFPYYEELAMLRRVFTAVLATGALGFSLHASAQTKWDLPSAYPATNFHSVNLAAFAADVDKLSGGKLKITVHPNASLFKAPEIKRAVQGGQAQAGEILMANFQNEWQVYGADGLPFLADSYEEAMKMYRAQKPLLEKKLSDQGMMLLYSVPWPPQGIYSKKPVNSAADLRGSKWRAYSPMTARIGELVGAQPVTVQAAELAQALATGVVEANMTSGATGVDSKLFEHLKYYYDVQAWLPKNAVLANRKAFDALDKATQDAVLKAAAAAEIRGWADSRKVNDDTLATLKRNGMEVLPPSAQLKADMKKVGDTILKEWLDKAGAEGKAVYDAYNR
;
A
#
# COMPACT_ATOMS: atom_id res chain seq x y z
N MET A 1 -19.63 -55.60 93.99
CA MET A 1 -19.07 -56.90 93.89
C MET A 1 -18.75 -57.10 92.39
N GLN A 2 -17.59 -57.35 92.07
CA GLN A 2 -16.76 -57.50 90.88
C GLN A 2 -17.43 -57.84 89.56
N ASN A 3 -17.10 -57.04 88.61
CA ASN A 3 -17.37 -57.17 87.20
C ASN A 3 -16.12 -57.69 86.47
N PRO A 4 -16.20 -58.64 85.54
CA PRO A 4 -15.08 -58.97 84.68
C PRO A 4 -15.28 -58.43 83.26
N SER A 5 -14.18 -57.87 82.71
CA SER A 5 -13.94 -57.30 81.41
C SER A 5 -14.15 -58.25 80.25
N LEU A 6 -14.74 -57.75 79.15
CA LEU A 6 -14.75 -58.33 77.80
C LEU A 6 -13.75 -57.63 76.94
N GLY A 7 -12.69 -58.33 76.52
CA GLY A 7 -11.79 -57.88 75.48
C GLY A 7 -12.39 -58.16 74.09
N SER A 8 -12.42 -57.18 73.24
CA SER A 8 -12.80 -57.30 71.83
C SER A 8 -11.59 -57.32 70.93
N TYR A 9 -11.42 -58.43 70.24
CA TYR A 9 -10.46 -58.56 69.13
C TYR A 9 -11.03 -57.90 67.88
N ILE A 10 -10.38 -56.87 67.38
CA ILE A 10 -10.65 -56.33 66.03
C ILE A 10 -9.53 -56.89 65.13
N THR A 11 -9.88 -57.86 64.28
CA THR A 11 -9.08 -58.27 63.18
C THR A 11 -9.09 -57.25 62.05
N ALA A 12 -7.93 -56.63 61.75
CA ALA A 12 -7.77 -55.68 60.63
C ALA A 12 -7.86 -56.43 59.31
N PHE A 13 -8.71 -55.97 58.42
CA PHE A 13 -8.88 -56.46 57.07
C PHE A 13 -7.75 -55.95 56.15
N PRO A 14 -7.11 -56.78 55.28
CA PRO A 14 -5.99 -56.39 54.42
C PRO A 14 -6.42 -55.60 53.16
N TYR A 15 -7.64 -55.09 53.05
CA TYR A 15 -8.17 -54.44 51.84
C TYR A 15 -7.77 -52.96 51.67
N TYR A 16 -7.17 -52.34 52.66
CA TYR A 16 -6.84 -50.91 52.59
C TYR A 16 -5.51 -50.60 51.87
N GLU A 17 -4.59 -51.52 51.80
CA GLU A 17 -3.29 -51.30 51.14
C GLU A 17 -3.38 -51.40 49.60
N GLU A 18 -4.22 -52.30 49.06
CA GLU A 18 -4.41 -52.40 47.61
C GLU A 18 -5.11 -51.17 47.02
N LEU A 19 -6.08 -50.58 47.71
CA LEU A 19 -6.76 -49.34 47.28
C LEU A 19 -5.82 -48.12 47.31
N ALA A 20 -4.86 -48.10 48.21
CA ALA A 20 -3.84 -47.04 48.30
C ALA A 20 -2.82 -47.12 47.16
N MET A 21 -2.42 -48.33 46.73
CA MET A 21 -1.55 -48.54 45.58
C MET A 21 -2.23 -48.18 44.25
N LEU A 22 -3.47 -48.59 44.04
CA LEU A 22 -4.27 -48.23 42.86
C LEU A 22 -4.48 -46.71 42.74
N ARG A 23 -4.72 -46.01 43.83
CA ARG A 23 -4.81 -44.53 43.84
C ARG A 23 -3.48 -43.86 43.48
N ARG A 24 -2.36 -44.35 43.95
CA ARG A 24 -1.02 -43.81 43.63
C ARG A 24 -0.61 -44.07 42.17
N VAL A 25 -0.97 -45.19 41.58
CA VAL A 25 -0.72 -45.50 40.16
C VAL A 25 -1.64 -44.64 39.26
N PHE A 26 -2.92 -44.45 39.63
CA PHE A 26 -3.84 -43.60 38.87
C PHE A 26 -3.43 -42.10 38.89
N THR A 27 -2.92 -41.64 40.05
CA THR A 27 -2.45 -40.24 40.16
C THR A 27 -1.14 -40.01 39.41
N ALA A 28 -0.27 -41.00 39.33
CA ALA A 28 1.00 -40.94 38.56
C ALA A 28 0.74 -40.96 37.03
N VAL A 29 -0.23 -41.75 36.55
CA VAL A 29 -0.59 -41.82 35.11
C VAL A 29 -1.30 -40.54 34.65
N LEU A 30 -2.10 -39.89 35.49
CA LEU A 30 -2.71 -38.59 35.19
C LEU A 30 -1.71 -37.42 35.20
N ALA A 31 -0.67 -37.49 36.02
CA ALA A 31 0.41 -36.50 36.06
C ALA A 31 1.38 -36.59 34.86
N THR A 32 1.62 -37.80 34.32
CA THR A 32 2.45 -37.99 33.12
C THR A 32 1.71 -37.70 31.82
N GLY A 33 0.37 -37.80 31.78
CA GLY A 33 -0.46 -37.43 30.64
C GLY A 33 -0.63 -35.92 30.45
N ALA A 34 -0.44 -35.13 31.50
CA ALA A 34 -0.58 -33.67 31.44
C ALA A 34 0.69 -32.92 30.97
N LEU A 35 1.82 -33.61 30.90
CA LEU A 35 3.12 -33.01 30.46
C LEU A 35 3.39 -33.13 28.95
N GLY A 36 2.48 -33.75 28.17
CA GLY A 36 2.69 -34.03 26.74
C GLY A 36 2.06 -33.01 25.76
N PHE A 37 1.24 -32.05 26.19
CA PHE A 37 0.62 -31.06 25.34
C PHE A 37 0.94 -29.63 25.79
N SER A 38 2.22 -29.30 25.87
CA SER A 38 2.62 -27.93 25.70
C SER A 38 2.35 -27.58 24.22
N LEU A 39 1.10 -27.29 23.87
CA LEU A 39 0.78 -26.51 22.70
C LEU A 39 1.61 -25.24 22.84
N HIS A 40 2.73 -25.17 22.14
CA HIS A 40 3.41 -23.92 21.90
C HIS A 40 2.40 -23.09 21.13
N ALA A 41 1.52 -22.37 21.85
CA ALA A 41 0.79 -21.28 21.27
C ALA A 41 1.87 -20.28 20.80
N SER A 42 2.34 -20.44 19.56
CA SER A 42 3.20 -19.45 18.93
C SER A 42 2.44 -18.15 19.01
N ALA A 43 2.95 -17.20 19.80
CA ALA A 43 2.30 -15.92 19.96
C ALA A 43 2.13 -15.32 18.56
N GLN A 44 0.88 -14.99 18.19
CA GLN A 44 0.57 -14.38 16.90
C GLN A 44 1.38 -13.10 16.72
N THR A 45 2.20 -13.07 15.70
CA THR A 45 2.93 -11.84 15.32
C THR A 45 1.95 -10.83 14.72
N LYS A 46 2.09 -9.57 15.10
CA LYS A 46 1.23 -8.49 14.59
C LYS A 46 2.05 -7.49 13.83
N TRP A 47 1.56 -7.09 12.66
CA TRP A 47 2.10 -6.02 11.84
C TRP A 47 1.07 -4.93 11.66
N ASP A 48 1.53 -3.68 11.68
CA ASP A 48 0.77 -2.51 11.27
C ASP A 48 1.17 -2.10 9.85
N LEU A 49 0.15 -1.82 9.01
CA LEU A 49 0.30 -1.43 7.61
C LEU A 49 -0.49 -0.14 7.36
N PRO A 50 0.13 1.05 7.56
CA PRO A 50 -0.49 2.32 7.21
C PRO A 50 -0.60 2.52 5.70
N SER A 51 -1.70 3.15 5.28
CA SER A 51 -1.99 3.62 3.92
C SER A 51 -2.63 5.01 3.97
N ALA A 52 -2.39 5.81 2.93
CA ALA A 52 -2.89 7.19 2.86
C ALA A 52 -4.31 7.33 2.29
N TYR A 53 -4.91 6.25 1.79
CA TYR A 53 -6.15 6.28 1.01
C TYR A 53 -7.34 5.76 1.81
N PRO A 54 -8.58 6.20 1.47
CA PRO A 54 -9.80 5.71 2.12
C PRO A 54 -9.93 4.18 2.06
N ALA A 55 -10.60 3.57 3.00
CA ALA A 55 -10.81 2.12 3.05
C ALA A 55 -11.53 1.57 1.79
N THR A 56 -12.32 2.40 1.12
CA THR A 56 -13.04 2.08 -0.12
C THR A 56 -12.19 2.18 -1.38
N ASN A 57 -10.99 2.81 -1.31
CA ASN A 57 -10.08 2.88 -2.44
C ASN A 57 -9.57 1.49 -2.82
N PHE A 58 -9.43 1.21 -4.11
CA PHE A 58 -9.04 -0.10 -4.61
C PHE A 58 -7.67 -0.58 -4.07
N HIS A 59 -6.72 0.34 -3.83
CA HIS A 59 -5.46 0.00 -3.15
C HIS A 59 -5.72 -0.50 -1.73
N SER A 60 -6.52 0.23 -0.94
CA SER A 60 -6.86 -0.17 0.44
C SER A 60 -7.63 -1.50 0.49
N VAL A 61 -8.53 -1.73 -0.46
CA VAL A 61 -9.23 -3.02 -0.61
C VAL A 61 -8.24 -4.14 -0.92
N ASN A 62 -7.28 -3.90 -1.81
CA ASN A 62 -6.23 -4.87 -2.13
C ASN A 62 -5.29 -5.12 -0.93
N LEU A 63 -4.98 -4.09 -0.12
CA LEU A 63 -4.22 -4.26 1.14
C LEU A 63 -4.97 -5.12 2.15
N ALA A 64 -6.28 -4.93 2.30
CA ALA A 64 -7.10 -5.75 3.19
C ALA A 64 -7.14 -7.22 2.73
N ALA A 65 -7.26 -7.45 1.43
CA ALA A 65 -7.19 -8.79 0.85
C ALA A 65 -5.78 -9.42 1.03
N PHE A 66 -4.71 -8.65 0.84
CA PHE A 66 -3.33 -9.09 1.14
C PHE A 66 -3.18 -9.51 2.59
N ALA A 67 -3.67 -8.71 3.54
CA ALA A 67 -3.62 -9.03 4.97
C ALA A 67 -4.39 -10.32 5.30
N ALA A 68 -5.56 -10.51 4.71
CA ALA A 68 -6.35 -11.75 4.86
C ALA A 68 -5.66 -12.97 4.24
N ASP A 69 -5.04 -12.82 3.08
CA ASP A 69 -4.26 -13.87 2.43
C ASP A 69 -3.06 -14.30 3.30
N VAL A 70 -2.34 -13.34 3.91
CA VAL A 70 -1.22 -13.60 4.83
C VAL A 70 -1.71 -14.35 6.08
N ASP A 71 -2.79 -13.90 6.71
CA ASP A 71 -3.38 -14.57 7.89
C ASP A 71 -3.72 -16.03 7.56
N LYS A 72 -4.43 -16.26 6.46
CA LYS A 72 -4.80 -17.60 5.99
C LYS A 72 -3.59 -18.47 5.66
N LEU A 73 -2.64 -17.96 4.87
CA LEU A 73 -1.47 -18.72 4.39
C LEU A 73 -0.47 -19.02 5.50
N SER A 74 -0.36 -18.13 6.51
CA SER A 74 0.49 -18.33 7.69
C SER A 74 -0.16 -19.22 8.76
N GLY A 75 -1.43 -19.64 8.56
CA GLY A 75 -2.18 -20.37 9.59
C GLY A 75 -2.42 -19.54 10.86
N GLY A 76 -2.63 -18.22 10.71
CA GLY A 76 -2.87 -17.31 11.82
C GLY A 76 -1.61 -16.84 12.56
N LYS A 77 -0.41 -17.23 12.14
CA LYS A 77 0.86 -16.85 12.80
C LYS A 77 1.20 -15.37 12.64
N LEU A 78 0.83 -14.77 11.50
CA LEU A 78 1.01 -13.34 11.24
C LEU A 78 -0.32 -12.68 10.94
N LYS A 79 -0.67 -11.66 11.71
CA LYS A 79 -1.83 -10.80 11.49
C LYS A 79 -1.39 -9.39 11.12
N ILE A 80 -1.84 -8.91 9.96
CA ILE A 80 -1.58 -7.55 9.48
C ILE A 80 -2.82 -6.69 9.70
N THR A 81 -2.68 -5.56 10.39
CA THR A 81 -3.73 -4.56 10.54
C THR A 81 -3.48 -3.44 9.54
N VAL A 82 -4.41 -3.24 8.62
CA VAL A 82 -4.36 -2.13 7.66
C VAL A 82 -4.94 -0.87 8.32
N HIS A 83 -4.21 0.26 8.24
CA HIS A 83 -4.62 1.56 8.75
C HIS A 83 -4.84 2.53 7.58
N PRO A 84 -6.06 2.62 7.02
CA PRO A 84 -6.36 3.44 5.86
C PRO A 84 -6.48 4.93 6.23
N ASN A 85 -6.62 5.78 5.20
CA ASN A 85 -6.93 7.21 5.32
C ASN A 85 -5.94 8.02 6.17
N ALA A 86 -4.65 7.66 6.11
CA ALA A 86 -3.58 8.29 6.90
C ALA A 86 -3.84 8.29 8.42
N SER A 87 -4.61 7.30 8.93
CA SER A 87 -5.04 7.24 10.33
C SER A 87 -3.92 6.94 11.31
N LEU A 88 -2.84 6.26 10.89
CA LEU A 88 -1.69 5.94 11.73
C LEU A 88 -0.50 6.88 11.44
N PHE A 89 -0.19 7.12 10.17
CA PHE A 89 0.86 8.03 9.70
C PHE A 89 0.38 8.78 8.46
N LYS A 90 0.78 10.04 8.31
CA LYS A 90 0.54 10.81 7.07
C LYS A 90 1.37 10.25 5.92
N ALA A 91 0.90 10.43 4.67
CA ALA A 91 1.54 9.89 3.48
C ALA A 91 3.07 10.09 3.41
N PRO A 92 3.64 11.28 3.68
CA PRO A 92 5.09 11.47 3.64
C PRO A 92 5.85 10.77 4.77
N GLU A 93 5.17 10.35 5.84
CA GLU A 93 5.78 9.76 7.04
C GLU A 93 5.88 8.23 6.94
N ILE A 94 5.02 7.58 6.14
CA ILE A 94 4.88 6.12 6.09
C ILE A 94 6.21 5.42 5.79
N LYS A 95 6.95 5.87 4.76
CA LYS A 95 8.23 5.25 4.39
C LYS A 95 9.22 5.28 5.56
N ARG A 96 9.33 6.42 6.25
CA ARG A 96 10.21 6.58 7.41
C ARG A 96 9.77 5.72 8.59
N ALA A 97 8.46 5.61 8.82
CA ALA A 97 7.90 4.76 9.86
C ALA A 97 8.24 3.27 9.64
N VAL A 98 8.14 2.80 8.37
CA VAL A 98 8.55 1.43 8.00
C VAL A 98 10.06 1.26 8.15
N GLN A 99 10.87 2.20 7.66
CA GLN A 99 12.32 2.16 7.79
C GLN A 99 12.77 2.10 9.25
N GLY A 100 12.15 2.88 10.12
CA GLY A 100 12.45 2.94 11.55
C GLY A 100 11.83 1.80 12.38
N GLY A 101 11.01 0.93 11.78
CA GLY A 101 10.32 -0.17 12.48
C GLY A 101 9.14 0.26 13.33
N GLN A 102 8.65 1.51 13.19
CA GLN A 102 7.43 1.99 13.85
C GLN A 102 6.16 1.37 13.24
N ALA A 103 6.24 0.97 11.97
CA ALA A 103 5.31 0.07 11.29
C ALA A 103 6.11 -1.04 10.63
N GLN A 104 5.59 -2.26 10.60
CA GLN A 104 6.29 -3.41 10.03
C GLN A 104 6.14 -3.46 8.51
N ALA A 105 5.04 -2.94 7.99
CA ALA A 105 4.79 -2.75 6.56
C ALA A 105 4.16 -1.38 6.33
N GLY A 106 4.03 -0.94 5.07
CA GLY A 106 3.37 0.31 4.74
C GLY A 106 3.23 0.50 3.23
N GLU A 107 2.20 1.23 2.82
CA GLU A 107 1.97 1.58 1.43
C GLU A 107 2.39 3.03 1.17
N ILE A 108 3.17 3.24 0.11
CA ILE A 108 3.62 4.56 -0.32
C ILE A 108 3.33 4.79 -1.81
N LEU A 109 3.04 6.02 -2.19
CA LEU A 109 3.18 6.46 -3.57
C LEU A 109 4.65 6.77 -3.85
N MET A 110 5.29 6.02 -4.75
CA MET A 110 6.75 6.15 -4.99
C MET A 110 7.17 7.56 -5.39
N ALA A 111 6.40 8.20 -6.25
CA ALA A 111 6.68 9.56 -6.74
C ALA A 111 6.79 10.62 -5.62
N ASN A 112 6.20 10.40 -4.43
CA ASN A 112 6.34 11.31 -3.29
C ASN A 112 7.77 11.41 -2.78
N PHE A 113 8.61 10.42 -3.05
CA PHE A 113 9.97 10.31 -2.56
C PHE A 113 11.02 10.60 -3.64
N GLN A 114 10.62 11.18 -4.78
CA GLN A 114 11.51 11.55 -5.87
C GLN A 114 12.65 12.49 -5.44
N ASN A 115 12.43 13.35 -4.47
CA ASN A 115 13.47 14.26 -3.95
C ASN A 115 14.56 13.52 -3.16
N GLU A 116 14.26 12.33 -2.60
CA GLU A 116 15.26 11.49 -1.93
C GLU A 116 16.12 10.73 -2.96
N TRP A 117 15.48 10.32 -4.06
CA TRP A 117 16.13 9.57 -5.13
C TRP A 117 15.27 9.64 -6.40
N GLN A 118 15.84 10.19 -7.46
CA GLN A 118 15.10 10.51 -8.68
C GLN A 118 14.39 9.30 -9.31
N VAL A 119 14.95 8.09 -9.17
CA VAL A 119 14.37 6.88 -9.74
C VAL A 119 13.00 6.53 -9.12
N TYR A 120 12.70 6.98 -7.90
CA TYR A 120 11.34 6.83 -7.35
C TYR A 120 10.26 7.52 -8.20
N GLY A 121 10.63 8.55 -8.97
CA GLY A 121 9.72 9.29 -9.85
C GLY A 121 9.67 8.79 -11.30
N ALA A 122 10.41 7.74 -11.66
CA ALA A 122 10.50 7.29 -13.06
C ALA A 122 9.14 6.90 -13.67
N ASP A 123 8.22 6.38 -12.87
CA ASP A 123 6.87 6.01 -13.27
C ASP A 123 5.90 7.19 -13.42
N GLY A 124 6.34 8.39 -13.03
CA GLY A 124 5.57 9.63 -13.16
C GLY A 124 6.02 10.50 -14.34
N LEU A 125 6.96 10.03 -15.17
CA LEU A 125 7.43 10.77 -16.35
C LEU A 125 6.32 10.89 -17.38
N PRO A 126 5.80 12.12 -17.66
CA PRO A 126 4.63 12.29 -18.51
C PRO A 126 4.86 11.80 -19.93
N PHE A 127 3.90 11.05 -20.47
CA PHE A 127 3.87 10.55 -21.85
C PHE A 127 5.05 9.64 -22.25
N LEU A 128 5.74 9.06 -21.24
CA LEU A 128 6.77 8.04 -21.48
C LEU A 128 6.19 6.63 -21.36
N ALA A 129 5.44 6.35 -20.28
CA ALA A 129 4.79 5.07 -20.01
C ALA A 129 3.30 5.35 -19.72
N ASP A 130 2.51 5.55 -20.77
CA ASP A 130 1.14 6.06 -20.74
C ASP A 130 0.05 4.99 -20.92
N SER A 131 0.45 3.72 -21.02
CA SER A 131 -0.43 2.55 -21.01
C SER A 131 -0.04 1.57 -19.91
N TYR A 132 -0.92 0.62 -19.58
CA TYR A 132 -0.61 -0.41 -18.60
C TYR A 132 0.54 -1.33 -19.03
N GLU A 133 0.67 -1.58 -20.32
CA GLU A 133 1.76 -2.37 -20.91
C GLU A 133 3.10 -1.64 -20.74
N GLU A 134 3.14 -0.37 -21.09
CA GLU A 134 4.31 0.48 -20.92
C GLU A 134 4.64 0.73 -19.44
N ALA A 135 3.62 0.92 -18.59
CA ALA A 135 3.81 1.02 -17.14
C ALA A 135 4.42 -0.25 -16.52
N MET A 136 4.02 -1.45 -17.01
CA MET A 136 4.63 -2.72 -16.59
C MET A 136 6.08 -2.83 -17.08
N LYS A 137 6.37 -2.41 -18.32
CA LYS A 137 7.72 -2.39 -18.88
C LYS A 137 8.62 -1.45 -18.07
N MET A 138 8.14 -0.24 -17.75
CA MET A 138 8.84 0.71 -16.88
C MET A 138 9.05 0.12 -15.47
N TYR A 139 8.07 -0.54 -14.88
CA TYR A 139 8.22 -1.18 -13.58
C TYR A 139 9.31 -2.25 -13.58
N ARG A 140 9.35 -3.09 -14.61
CA ARG A 140 10.40 -4.12 -14.76
C ARG A 140 11.80 -3.51 -14.92
N ALA A 141 11.92 -2.41 -15.65
CA ALA A 141 13.18 -1.67 -15.80
C ALA A 141 13.65 -1.04 -14.48
N GLN A 142 12.71 -0.52 -13.67
CA GLN A 142 12.98 0.19 -12.43
C GLN A 142 13.22 -0.77 -11.25
N LYS A 143 12.53 -1.93 -11.21
CA LYS A 143 12.44 -2.83 -10.06
C LYS A 143 13.79 -3.25 -9.45
N PRO A 144 14.81 -3.66 -10.23
CA PRO A 144 16.09 -4.10 -9.65
C PRO A 144 16.78 -2.99 -8.83
N LEU A 145 16.73 -1.74 -9.32
CA LEU A 145 17.29 -0.60 -8.61
C LEU A 145 16.44 -0.21 -7.40
N LEU A 146 15.12 -0.32 -7.48
CA LEU A 146 14.21 -0.12 -6.35
C LEU A 146 14.48 -1.10 -5.21
N GLU A 147 14.56 -2.39 -5.54
CA GLU A 147 14.83 -3.46 -4.55
C GLU A 147 16.18 -3.23 -3.86
N LYS A 148 17.22 -2.89 -4.64
CA LYS A 148 18.54 -2.57 -4.08
C LYS A 148 18.46 -1.35 -3.16
N LYS A 149 17.87 -0.24 -3.62
CA LYS A 149 17.76 1.00 -2.84
C LYS A 149 17.01 0.81 -1.53
N LEU A 150 15.89 0.08 -1.56
CA LEU A 150 15.10 -0.24 -0.38
C LEU A 150 15.88 -1.16 0.58
N SER A 151 16.59 -2.15 0.04
CA SER A 151 17.44 -3.05 0.84
C SER A 151 18.55 -2.29 1.56
N ASP A 152 19.23 -1.36 0.89
CA ASP A 152 20.26 -0.49 1.47
C ASP A 152 19.69 0.39 2.61
N GLN A 153 18.37 0.63 2.59
CA GLN A 153 17.63 1.39 3.60
C GLN A 153 16.97 0.50 4.70
N GLY A 154 17.25 -0.80 4.72
CA GLY A 154 16.67 -1.73 5.68
C GLY A 154 15.18 -2.06 5.45
N MET A 155 14.73 -1.91 4.24
CA MET A 155 13.36 -2.23 3.79
C MET A 155 13.39 -3.22 2.64
N MET A 156 12.23 -3.76 2.29
CA MET A 156 12.05 -4.58 1.09
C MET A 156 10.75 -4.20 0.37
N LEU A 157 10.76 -4.32 -0.95
CA LEU A 157 9.56 -4.21 -1.77
C LEU A 157 8.80 -5.54 -1.70
N LEU A 158 7.56 -5.51 -1.23
CA LEU A 158 6.67 -6.67 -1.28
C LEU A 158 5.99 -6.77 -2.64
N TYR A 159 5.34 -5.70 -3.09
CA TYR A 159 4.69 -5.61 -4.40
C TYR A 159 4.39 -4.15 -4.77
N SER A 160 3.99 -3.93 -6.01
CA SER A 160 3.64 -2.61 -6.53
C SER A 160 2.39 -2.67 -7.39
N VAL A 161 1.52 -1.65 -7.26
CA VAL A 161 0.24 -1.54 -7.97
C VAL A 161 0.12 -0.17 -8.63
N PRO A 162 -0.22 -0.08 -9.94
CA PRO A 162 -0.40 1.20 -10.62
C PRO A 162 -1.74 1.83 -10.26
N TRP A 163 -1.76 3.16 -10.24
CA TRP A 163 -2.97 3.94 -10.37
C TRP A 163 -3.44 3.93 -11.82
N PRO A 164 -4.74 4.16 -12.09
CA PRO A 164 -5.21 4.41 -13.44
C PRO A 164 -4.50 5.61 -14.08
N PRO A 165 -4.53 5.74 -15.42
CA PRO A 165 -3.92 6.85 -16.13
C PRO A 165 -4.34 8.22 -15.56
N GLN A 166 -3.40 9.16 -15.53
CA GLN A 166 -3.62 10.49 -14.98
C GLN A 166 -4.20 11.42 -16.06
N GLY A 167 -5.31 12.11 -15.71
CA GLY A 167 -5.97 13.13 -16.52
C GLY A 167 -5.98 14.49 -15.85
N ILE A 168 -6.38 15.53 -16.58
CA ILE A 168 -6.45 16.91 -16.09
C ILE A 168 -7.87 17.21 -15.60
N TYR A 169 -8.00 17.61 -14.35
CA TYR A 169 -9.22 18.16 -13.76
C TYR A 169 -9.14 19.68 -13.72
N SER A 170 -10.25 20.35 -14.07
CA SER A 170 -10.31 21.80 -14.06
C SER A 170 -11.71 22.32 -13.75
N LYS A 171 -11.76 23.49 -13.11
CA LYS A 171 -13.00 24.24 -12.86
C LYS A 171 -13.50 24.92 -14.13
N LYS A 172 -12.58 25.30 -15.04
CA LYS A 172 -12.85 26.01 -16.31
C LYS A 172 -12.47 25.12 -17.51
N PRO A 173 -13.02 25.40 -18.71
CA PRO A 173 -12.57 24.70 -19.92
C PRO A 173 -11.07 24.88 -20.14
N VAL A 174 -10.41 23.80 -20.63
CA VAL A 174 -8.98 23.77 -20.95
C VAL A 174 -8.80 23.22 -22.36
N ASN A 175 -8.42 24.06 -23.32
CA ASN A 175 -8.13 23.70 -24.70
C ASN A 175 -6.64 23.71 -25.02
N SER A 176 -5.84 24.36 -24.18
CA SER A 176 -4.38 24.46 -24.27
C SER A 176 -3.77 24.53 -22.88
N ALA A 177 -2.46 24.31 -22.75
CA ALA A 177 -1.77 24.49 -21.47
C ALA A 177 -1.85 25.94 -20.96
N ALA A 178 -2.02 26.92 -21.84
CA ALA A 178 -2.15 28.34 -21.47
C ALA A 178 -3.41 28.61 -20.63
N ASP A 179 -4.47 27.82 -20.79
CA ASP A 179 -5.73 27.96 -20.04
C ASP A 179 -5.59 27.58 -18.57
N LEU A 180 -4.50 26.89 -18.20
CA LEU A 180 -4.15 26.52 -16.82
C LEU A 180 -3.37 27.61 -16.09
N ARG A 181 -2.92 28.66 -16.81
CA ARG A 181 -2.10 29.74 -16.23
C ARG A 181 -2.82 30.41 -15.07
N GLY A 182 -2.09 30.59 -13.96
CA GLY A 182 -2.57 31.24 -12.75
C GLY A 182 -3.59 30.42 -11.93
N SER A 183 -4.01 29.23 -12.40
CA SER A 183 -4.91 28.36 -11.63
C SER A 183 -4.22 27.84 -10.37
N LYS A 184 -4.97 27.65 -9.29
CA LYS A 184 -4.51 26.99 -8.07
C LYS A 184 -4.39 25.48 -8.34
N TRP A 185 -3.17 25.05 -8.60
CA TRP A 185 -2.87 23.70 -9.04
C TRP A 185 -2.50 22.78 -7.87
N ARG A 186 -3.24 21.70 -7.68
CA ARG A 186 -2.83 20.68 -6.71
C ARG A 186 -1.63 19.90 -7.23
N ALA A 187 -0.57 19.85 -6.43
CA ALA A 187 0.55 18.94 -6.57
C ALA A 187 0.50 17.88 -5.47
N TYR A 188 0.69 16.60 -5.81
CA TYR A 188 0.84 15.53 -4.83
C TYR A 188 2.27 14.97 -4.79
N SER A 189 3.10 15.35 -5.76
CA SER A 189 4.50 14.93 -5.91
C SER A 189 5.34 16.06 -6.48
N PRO A 190 6.68 16.00 -6.39
CA PRO A 190 7.57 16.96 -7.03
C PRO A 190 7.32 17.08 -8.55
N MET A 191 7.03 15.95 -9.22
CA MET A 191 6.70 15.91 -10.64
C MET A 191 5.44 16.72 -10.97
N THR A 192 4.36 16.52 -10.22
CA THR A 192 3.11 17.23 -10.46
C THR A 192 3.22 18.72 -10.11
N ALA A 193 4.09 19.10 -9.17
CA ALA A 193 4.42 20.49 -8.92
C ALA A 193 5.13 21.11 -10.14
N ARG A 194 6.12 20.40 -10.71
CA ARG A 194 6.86 20.85 -11.88
C ARG A 194 5.98 21.00 -13.11
N ILE A 195 5.00 20.10 -13.32
CA ILE A 195 3.99 20.26 -14.38
C ILE A 195 3.23 21.57 -14.18
N GLY A 196 2.74 21.84 -12.96
CA GLY A 196 2.03 23.08 -12.65
C GLY A 196 2.86 24.33 -12.97
N GLU A 197 4.15 24.35 -12.60
CA GLU A 197 5.06 25.44 -12.93
C GLU A 197 5.22 25.64 -14.44
N LEU A 198 5.42 24.54 -15.20
CA LEU A 198 5.65 24.60 -16.65
C LEU A 198 4.43 25.09 -17.43
N VAL A 199 3.20 24.84 -16.94
CA VAL A 199 1.97 25.38 -17.53
C VAL A 199 1.60 26.77 -16.98
N GLY A 200 2.44 27.34 -16.09
CA GLY A 200 2.23 28.68 -15.49
C GLY A 200 1.12 28.72 -14.44
N ALA A 201 0.73 27.57 -13.90
CA ALA A 201 -0.19 27.47 -12.76
C ALA A 201 0.54 27.75 -11.42
N GLN A 202 -0.20 27.83 -10.33
CA GLN A 202 0.30 28.05 -8.97
C GLN A 202 0.21 26.76 -8.17
N PRO A 203 1.29 25.94 -8.11
CA PRO A 203 1.23 24.65 -7.43
C PRO A 203 1.16 24.82 -5.92
N VAL A 204 0.30 24.02 -5.28
CA VAL A 204 0.19 23.84 -3.85
C VAL A 204 0.20 22.35 -3.53
N THR A 205 1.00 21.95 -2.56
CA THR A 205 1.10 20.53 -2.16
C THR A 205 -0.09 20.13 -1.29
N VAL A 206 -0.90 19.17 -1.77
CA VAL A 206 -2.06 18.62 -1.06
C VAL A 206 -2.06 17.11 -1.21
N GLN A 207 -1.97 16.39 -0.10
CA GLN A 207 -2.01 14.93 -0.08
C GLN A 207 -3.44 14.39 -0.25
N ALA A 208 -3.58 13.10 -0.58
CA ALA A 208 -4.88 12.50 -0.92
C ALA A 208 -5.94 12.68 0.19
N ALA A 209 -5.57 12.48 1.46
CA ALA A 209 -6.48 12.59 2.59
C ALA A 209 -6.99 14.04 2.84
N GLU A 210 -6.32 15.05 2.30
CA GLU A 210 -6.64 16.47 2.48
C GLU A 210 -7.37 17.08 1.27
N LEU A 211 -7.45 16.32 0.16
CA LEU A 211 -7.88 16.86 -1.14
C LEU A 211 -9.34 17.37 -1.13
N ALA A 212 -10.25 16.62 -0.54
CA ALA A 212 -11.67 17.01 -0.48
C ALA A 212 -11.84 18.36 0.25
N GLN A 213 -11.12 18.57 1.36
CA GLN A 213 -11.16 19.84 2.09
C GLN A 213 -10.52 20.98 1.29
N ALA A 214 -9.38 20.72 0.62
CA ALA A 214 -8.71 21.75 -0.19
C ALA A 214 -9.56 22.21 -1.38
N LEU A 215 -10.37 21.32 -1.96
CA LEU A 215 -11.36 21.66 -2.99
C LEU A 215 -12.51 22.50 -2.42
N ALA A 216 -13.10 22.06 -1.30
CA ALA A 216 -14.21 22.74 -0.66
C ALA A 216 -13.86 24.17 -0.23
N THR A 217 -12.61 24.42 0.16
CA THR A 217 -12.11 25.75 0.56
C THR A 217 -11.55 26.58 -0.61
N GLY A 218 -11.56 26.03 -1.83
CA GLY A 218 -11.04 26.72 -3.03
C GLY A 218 -9.51 26.91 -3.04
N VAL A 219 -8.78 26.10 -2.28
CA VAL A 219 -7.31 26.03 -2.31
C VAL A 219 -6.84 25.34 -3.60
N VAL A 220 -7.69 24.48 -4.20
CA VAL A 220 -7.44 23.76 -5.45
C VAL A 220 -8.53 24.11 -6.47
N GLU A 221 -8.14 24.41 -7.72
CA GLU A 221 -9.02 24.69 -8.86
C GLU A 221 -8.69 23.82 -10.08
N ALA A 222 -7.52 23.22 -10.11
CA ALA A 222 -7.07 22.30 -11.15
C ALA A 222 -6.05 21.29 -10.61
N ASN A 223 -5.96 20.11 -11.22
CA ASN A 223 -4.94 19.10 -10.90
C ASN A 223 -4.79 18.09 -12.03
N MET A 224 -3.72 17.27 -11.95
CA MET A 224 -3.64 15.99 -12.67
C MET A 224 -3.71 14.84 -11.69
N THR A 225 -4.69 13.95 -11.90
CA THR A 225 -4.85 12.73 -11.11
C THR A 225 -5.73 11.73 -11.85
N SER A 226 -5.88 10.51 -11.31
CA SER A 226 -6.71 9.46 -11.90
C SER A 226 -8.21 9.68 -11.69
N GLY A 227 -9.03 8.96 -12.48
CA GLY A 227 -10.46 8.85 -12.24
C GLY A 227 -10.79 8.31 -10.84
N ALA A 228 -9.98 7.37 -10.33
CA ALA A 228 -10.15 6.80 -8.98
C ALA A 228 -10.06 7.88 -7.90
N THR A 229 -9.01 8.71 -7.90
CA THR A 229 -8.90 9.84 -6.97
C THR A 229 -10.08 10.82 -7.15
N GLY A 230 -10.52 11.01 -8.40
CA GLY A 230 -11.67 11.88 -8.71
C GLY A 230 -12.96 11.42 -8.03
N VAL A 231 -13.20 10.13 -7.99
CA VAL A 231 -14.37 9.54 -7.31
C VAL A 231 -14.20 9.56 -5.80
N ASP A 232 -13.05 9.11 -5.28
CA ASP A 232 -12.76 9.03 -3.85
C ASP A 232 -12.88 10.39 -3.14
N SER A 233 -12.38 11.44 -3.79
CA SER A 233 -12.38 12.82 -3.26
C SER A 233 -13.54 13.66 -3.79
N LYS A 234 -14.48 13.05 -4.52
CA LYS A 234 -15.66 13.69 -5.10
C LYS A 234 -15.33 14.97 -5.87
N LEU A 235 -14.32 14.92 -6.74
CA LEU A 235 -13.88 16.09 -7.50
C LEU A 235 -15.02 16.72 -8.31
N PHE A 236 -15.99 15.92 -8.74
CA PHE A 236 -17.17 16.37 -9.49
C PHE A 236 -18.09 17.32 -8.70
N GLU A 237 -17.96 17.44 -7.39
CA GLU A 237 -18.68 18.44 -6.59
C GLU A 237 -18.07 19.85 -6.72
N HIS A 238 -16.80 19.96 -7.14
CA HIS A 238 -16.03 21.20 -7.13
C HIS A 238 -15.43 21.57 -8.50
N LEU A 239 -15.15 20.58 -9.35
CA LEU A 239 -14.53 20.74 -10.66
C LEU A 239 -15.49 20.22 -11.74
N LYS A 240 -15.52 20.88 -12.89
CA LYS A 240 -16.49 20.59 -13.93
C LYS A 240 -15.94 19.70 -15.04
N TYR A 241 -14.66 19.80 -15.34
CA TYR A 241 -14.04 19.19 -16.51
C TYR A 241 -13.00 18.16 -16.10
N TYR A 242 -12.97 17.04 -16.80
CA TYR A 242 -11.90 16.06 -16.81
C TYR A 242 -11.45 15.82 -18.25
N TYR A 243 -10.16 16.00 -18.52
CA TYR A 243 -9.55 15.71 -19.81
C TYR A 243 -8.72 14.44 -19.70
N ASP A 244 -9.10 13.40 -20.42
CA ASP A 244 -8.46 12.08 -20.41
C ASP A 244 -7.18 12.11 -21.26
N VAL A 245 -6.15 12.75 -20.75
CA VAL A 245 -4.85 12.88 -21.42
C VAL A 245 -3.97 11.65 -21.27
N GLN A 246 -4.30 10.72 -20.36
CA GLN A 246 -3.58 9.46 -20.11
C GLN A 246 -2.06 9.64 -19.97
N ALA A 247 -1.65 10.59 -19.14
CA ALA A 247 -0.29 11.09 -19.15
C ALA A 247 0.75 10.11 -18.58
N TRP A 248 0.43 9.34 -17.54
CA TRP A 248 1.25 8.28 -16.90
C TRP A 248 0.41 7.48 -15.92
N LEU A 249 0.95 6.35 -15.43
CA LEU A 249 0.34 5.48 -14.43
C LEU A 249 1.29 5.35 -13.22
N PRO A 250 1.22 6.26 -12.24
CA PRO A 250 2.10 6.20 -11.08
C PRO A 250 1.79 4.97 -10.23
N LYS A 251 2.79 4.47 -9.49
CA LYS A 251 2.62 3.24 -8.72
C LYS A 251 2.75 3.48 -7.21
N ASN A 252 1.87 2.82 -6.47
CA ASN A 252 2.11 2.56 -5.08
C ASN A 252 3.04 1.36 -4.91
N ALA A 253 3.87 1.39 -3.89
CA ALA A 253 4.68 0.28 -3.44
C ALA A 253 4.28 -0.10 -2.00
N VAL A 254 4.11 -1.39 -1.76
CA VAL A 254 3.96 -1.94 -0.40
C VAL A 254 5.32 -2.42 0.05
N LEU A 255 5.81 -1.81 1.13
CA LEU A 255 7.12 -2.03 1.72
C LEU A 255 6.98 -2.83 3.01
N ALA A 256 8.01 -3.60 3.37
CA ALA A 256 8.16 -4.15 4.70
C ALA A 256 9.51 -3.73 5.31
N ASN A 257 9.54 -3.59 6.63
CA ASN A 257 10.77 -3.47 7.40
C ASN A 257 11.53 -4.80 7.33
N ARG A 258 12.79 -4.75 6.90
CA ARG A 258 13.60 -5.96 6.68
C ARG A 258 13.77 -6.80 7.94
N LYS A 259 14.04 -6.16 9.08
CA LYS A 259 14.21 -6.86 10.36
C LYS A 259 12.92 -7.54 10.81
N ALA A 260 11.77 -6.87 10.62
CA ALA A 260 10.47 -7.45 10.95
C ALA A 260 10.16 -8.68 10.09
N PHE A 261 10.50 -8.64 8.80
CA PHE A 261 10.34 -9.77 7.90
C PHE A 261 11.28 -10.93 8.25
N ASP A 262 12.57 -10.64 8.51
CA ASP A 262 13.57 -11.65 8.83
C ASP A 262 13.33 -12.34 10.18
N ALA A 263 12.58 -11.69 11.09
CA ALA A 263 12.16 -12.26 12.38
C ALA A 263 11.04 -13.31 12.26
N LEU A 264 10.37 -13.40 11.11
CA LEU A 264 9.35 -14.41 10.86
C LEU A 264 9.98 -15.77 10.60
N ASP A 265 9.29 -16.87 10.95
CA ASP A 265 9.70 -18.20 10.51
C ASP A 265 9.60 -18.34 8.99
N LYS A 266 10.38 -19.25 8.40
CA LYS A 266 10.47 -19.43 6.94
C LYS A 266 9.10 -19.66 6.28
N ALA A 267 8.22 -20.46 6.90
CA ALA A 267 6.89 -20.73 6.37
C ALA A 267 6.03 -19.48 6.34
N THR A 268 6.15 -18.61 7.36
CA THR A 268 5.45 -17.32 7.43
C THR A 268 6.03 -16.32 6.43
N GLN A 269 7.36 -16.28 6.24
CA GLN A 269 7.99 -15.47 5.18
C GLN A 269 7.47 -15.88 3.79
N ASP A 270 7.41 -17.17 3.50
CA ASP A 270 6.90 -17.70 2.23
C ASP A 270 5.40 -17.37 2.03
N ALA A 271 4.60 -17.40 3.11
CA ALA A 271 3.21 -16.97 3.09
C ALA A 271 3.06 -15.49 2.71
N VAL A 272 3.89 -14.60 3.30
CA VAL A 272 3.92 -13.17 2.97
C VAL A 272 4.27 -12.95 1.50
N LEU A 273 5.33 -13.59 1.00
CA LEU A 273 5.76 -13.44 -0.39
C LEU A 273 4.73 -13.97 -1.38
N LYS A 274 4.09 -15.11 -1.08
CA LYS A 274 3.02 -15.67 -1.90
C LYS A 274 1.78 -14.76 -1.94
N ALA A 275 1.38 -14.23 -0.79
CA ALA A 275 0.28 -13.26 -0.71
C ALA A 275 0.61 -11.97 -1.46
N ALA A 276 1.85 -11.48 -1.37
CA ALA A 276 2.33 -10.29 -2.07
C ALA A 276 2.26 -10.45 -3.60
N ALA A 277 2.71 -11.60 -4.13
CA ALA A 277 2.61 -11.90 -5.55
C ALA A 277 1.14 -11.94 -6.04
N ALA A 278 0.24 -12.53 -5.25
CA ALA A 278 -1.20 -12.54 -5.58
C ALA A 278 -1.80 -11.13 -5.52
N ALA A 279 -1.40 -10.32 -4.54
CA ALA A 279 -1.85 -8.93 -4.39
C ALA A 279 -1.35 -8.04 -5.55
N GLU A 280 -0.13 -8.25 -6.06
CA GLU A 280 0.37 -7.52 -7.24
C GLU A 280 -0.50 -7.83 -8.46
N ILE A 281 -0.74 -9.11 -8.76
CA ILE A 281 -1.56 -9.53 -9.91
C ILE A 281 -2.98 -8.95 -9.80
N ARG A 282 -3.62 -9.08 -8.64
CA ARG A 282 -4.96 -8.56 -8.37
C ARG A 282 -5.01 -7.04 -8.54
N GLY A 283 -4.07 -6.32 -7.91
CA GLY A 283 -4.03 -4.85 -7.95
C GLY A 283 -3.87 -4.30 -9.36
N TRP A 284 -3.06 -4.93 -10.22
CA TRP A 284 -2.93 -4.53 -11.63
C TRP A 284 -4.21 -4.77 -12.42
N ALA A 285 -4.92 -5.87 -12.16
CA ALA A 285 -6.22 -6.15 -12.78
C ALA A 285 -7.30 -5.17 -12.31
N ASP A 286 -7.35 -4.92 -11.00
CA ASP A 286 -8.31 -4.00 -10.39
C ASP A 286 -8.10 -2.56 -10.88
N SER A 287 -6.84 -2.10 -11.02
CA SER A 287 -6.55 -0.77 -11.56
C SER A 287 -7.13 -0.55 -12.96
N ARG A 288 -7.01 -1.55 -13.86
CA ARG A 288 -7.62 -1.48 -15.20
C ARG A 288 -9.14 -1.33 -15.12
N LYS A 289 -9.79 -2.18 -14.32
CA LYS A 289 -11.25 -2.15 -14.16
C LYS A 289 -11.72 -0.83 -13.56
N VAL A 290 -11.03 -0.36 -12.51
CA VAL A 290 -11.35 0.89 -11.81
C VAL A 290 -11.25 2.11 -12.73
N ASN A 291 -10.34 2.10 -13.73
CA ASN A 291 -10.26 3.19 -14.71
C ASN A 291 -11.61 3.45 -15.39
N ASP A 292 -12.18 2.41 -15.99
CA ASP A 292 -13.43 2.53 -16.76
C ASP A 292 -14.62 2.85 -15.85
N ASP A 293 -14.73 2.18 -14.71
CA ASP A 293 -15.80 2.37 -13.72
C ASP A 293 -15.80 3.80 -13.17
N THR A 294 -14.62 4.38 -12.91
CA THR A 294 -14.51 5.73 -12.34
C THR A 294 -14.79 6.82 -13.36
N LEU A 295 -14.34 6.71 -14.60
CA LEU A 295 -14.68 7.67 -15.65
C LEU A 295 -16.20 7.69 -15.91
N ALA A 296 -16.84 6.53 -15.92
CA ALA A 296 -18.30 6.44 -16.00
C ALA A 296 -18.98 7.08 -14.78
N THR A 297 -18.41 6.93 -13.60
CA THR A 297 -18.93 7.53 -12.36
C THR A 297 -18.79 9.04 -12.37
N LEU A 298 -17.68 9.61 -12.82
CA LEU A 298 -17.49 11.05 -12.97
C LEU A 298 -18.55 11.65 -13.91
N LYS A 299 -18.81 11.01 -15.06
CA LYS A 299 -19.87 11.42 -16.01
C LYS A 299 -21.25 11.39 -15.36
N ARG A 300 -21.61 10.31 -14.66
CA ARG A 300 -22.93 10.19 -13.97
C ARG A 300 -23.14 11.28 -12.91
N ASN A 301 -22.06 11.78 -12.31
CA ASN A 301 -22.12 12.86 -11.33
C ASN A 301 -21.97 14.27 -11.95
N GLY A 302 -22.14 14.40 -13.27
CA GLY A 302 -22.23 15.69 -13.96
C GLY A 302 -20.91 16.30 -14.40
N MET A 303 -19.77 15.56 -14.30
CA MET A 303 -18.50 16.01 -14.83
C MET A 303 -18.43 15.80 -16.35
N GLU A 304 -17.94 16.82 -17.07
CA GLU A 304 -17.64 16.72 -18.49
C GLU A 304 -16.32 15.96 -18.68
N VAL A 305 -16.41 14.68 -19.01
CA VAL A 305 -15.24 13.81 -19.30
C VAL A 305 -14.99 13.85 -20.79
N LEU A 306 -13.90 14.49 -21.19
CA LEU A 306 -13.58 14.86 -22.57
C LEU A 306 -12.21 14.29 -23.00
N PRO A 307 -12.00 14.00 -24.29
CA PRO A 307 -10.65 13.84 -24.82
C PRO A 307 -9.95 15.22 -24.80
N PRO A 308 -8.60 15.24 -24.71
CA PRO A 308 -7.87 16.50 -24.86
C PRO A 308 -7.99 17.03 -26.29
N SER A 309 -7.99 18.35 -26.45
CA SER A 309 -7.83 18.98 -27.77
C SER A 309 -6.45 18.61 -28.36
N ALA A 310 -6.30 18.73 -29.67
CA ALA A 310 -5.01 18.53 -30.34
C ALA A 310 -3.93 19.49 -29.79
N GLN A 311 -4.31 20.74 -29.50
CA GLN A 311 -3.42 21.74 -28.94
C GLN A 311 -2.99 21.36 -27.50
N LEU A 312 -3.95 20.99 -26.62
CA LEU A 312 -3.65 20.58 -25.26
C LEU A 312 -2.72 19.36 -25.24
N LYS A 313 -2.98 18.35 -26.09
CA LYS A 313 -2.13 17.17 -26.22
C LYS A 313 -0.70 17.53 -26.66
N ALA A 314 -0.55 18.42 -27.64
CA ALA A 314 0.75 18.86 -28.12
C ALA A 314 1.53 19.65 -27.04
N ASP A 315 0.83 20.55 -26.32
CA ASP A 315 1.45 21.34 -25.25
C ASP A 315 1.91 20.46 -24.09
N MET A 316 1.05 19.52 -23.64
CA MET A 316 1.39 18.61 -22.56
C MET A 316 2.52 17.66 -22.92
N LYS A 317 2.62 17.25 -24.19
CA LYS A 317 3.78 16.50 -24.66
C LYS A 317 5.08 17.29 -24.54
N LYS A 318 5.10 18.58 -24.89
CA LYS A 318 6.29 19.44 -24.68
C LYS A 318 6.66 19.56 -23.21
N VAL A 319 5.67 19.63 -22.32
CA VAL A 319 5.90 19.59 -20.87
C VAL A 319 6.57 18.26 -20.48
N GLY A 320 6.08 17.14 -21.00
CA GLY A 320 6.65 15.82 -20.76
C GLY A 320 8.11 15.72 -21.27
N ASP A 321 8.39 16.18 -22.49
CA ASP A 321 9.75 16.18 -23.07
C ASP A 321 10.73 17.02 -22.22
N THR A 322 10.27 18.16 -21.70
CA THR A 322 11.07 19.00 -20.79
C THR A 322 11.36 18.27 -19.48
N ILE A 323 10.36 17.66 -18.89
CA ILE A 323 10.49 16.93 -17.62
C ILE A 323 11.40 15.70 -17.78
N LEU A 324 11.27 14.95 -18.87
CA LEU A 324 12.13 13.81 -19.15
C LEU A 324 13.60 14.23 -19.19
N LYS A 325 13.91 15.33 -19.90
CA LYS A 325 15.29 15.86 -19.95
C LYS A 325 15.78 16.25 -18.55
N GLU A 326 15.01 17.05 -17.81
CA GLU A 326 15.36 17.47 -16.45
C GLU A 326 15.57 16.27 -15.52
N TRP A 327 14.73 15.22 -15.67
CA TRP A 327 14.85 14.01 -14.87
C TRP A 327 16.10 13.22 -15.21
N LEU A 328 16.43 13.02 -16.48
CA LEU A 328 17.66 12.33 -16.90
C LEU A 328 18.91 13.06 -16.38
N ASP A 329 18.93 14.39 -16.45
CA ASP A 329 20.02 15.21 -15.93
C ASP A 329 20.19 15.02 -14.40
N LYS A 330 19.09 15.01 -13.64
CA LYS A 330 19.09 14.86 -12.17
C LYS A 330 19.33 13.42 -11.70
N ALA A 331 18.79 12.44 -12.42
CA ALA A 331 18.88 11.02 -12.05
C ALA A 331 20.24 10.40 -12.42
N GLY A 332 21.00 11.05 -13.32
CA GLY A 332 22.35 10.63 -13.70
C GLY A 332 22.40 9.19 -14.24
N ALA A 333 23.44 8.46 -13.87
CA ALA A 333 23.69 7.11 -14.39
C ALA A 333 22.59 6.10 -14.05
N GLU A 334 22.00 6.19 -12.87
CA GLU A 334 20.91 5.28 -12.45
C GLU A 334 19.62 5.55 -13.24
N GLY A 335 19.25 6.83 -13.44
CA GLY A 335 18.11 7.20 -14.27
C GLY A 335 18.31 6.77 -15.72
N LYS A 336 19.53 7.00 -16.27
CA LYS A 336 19.86 6.54 -17.61
C LYS A 336 19.76 5.02 -17.74
N ALA A 337 20.21 4.25 -16.75
CA ALA A 337 20.09 2.79 -16.74
C ALA A 337 18.63 2.32 -16.78
N VAL A 338 17.73 2.96 -16.02
CA VAL A 338 16.29 2.68 -16.08
C VAL A 338 15.71 3.01 -17.45
N TYR A 339 16.04 4.20 -17.98
CA TYR A 339 15.56 4.65 -19.29
C TYR A 339 16.02 3.74 -20.43
N ASP A 340 17.29 3.34 -20.42
CA ASP A 340 17.86 2.43 -21.42
C ASP A 340 17.24 1.01 -21.31
N ALA A 341 16.99 0.53 -20.08
CA ALA A 341 16.34 -0.76 -19.86
C ALA A 341 14.87 -0.75 -20.30
N TYR A 342 14.18 0.37 -20.09
CA TYR A 342 12.81 0.58 -20.56
C TYR A 342 12.72 0.58 -22.09
N ASN A 343 13.71 1.14 -22.82
CA ASN A 343 13.69 1.26 -24.28
C ASN A 343 14.21 0.02 -25.04
N ARG A 344 14.61 -1.03 -24.33
CA ARG A 344 14.99 -2.34 -24.92
C ARG A 344 13.75 -3.20 -25.14
#